data_e51404b0a5dcc259a59bbcb39bb6b0b7
#
_entry.id   e51404b0a5dcc259a59bbcb39bb6b0b7
#
_cell.length_a   1.000
_cell.length_b   1.000
_cell.length_c   1.000
_cell.angle_alpha   90.00
_cell.angle_beta   90.00
_cell.angle_gamma   90.00
#
_symmetry.space_group_name_H-M   'P 1'
#
loop_
_entity.id
_entity.type
_entity.pdbx_description
1 polymer ?
#
loop_
_entity_poly.entity_id
_entity_poly.type
_entity_poly.pdbx_seq_one_letter_code
_entity_poly.pdbx_strand_id
1 'polypeptide(L)'
;MKYSEYFEIDKNYYPEINPDSVKNPGNEWQYTYPHETFVELLSSVELMLSRENTELRKGIWIEGSYGTGKSRVVWALKNLLECSEKEFRDYFEKNHDEFKKVPDLEDKLFAQRSGKIVTVFRYNSGEITTIKKFITAVFDSVSDALDNAGIAYNGNKTLRGKVVQWLSDDANKAYFNAIISMPQYRSLGSLSGKNADDIIAQLNNPSASSDALLTDILRIGEEKGIKPFNIEMQDLKDWLTDIIESNQLKAIVFLWDEFSSFFKNNPTALDVFQSLAELANDKPFYMVIVTHMAGSFFSDSDKRTKDAFNIVYDRFVHKTIEMPDNIAFRLIKHAMKIKDVAKDEYEDFADELTSYMPFSRKAVCEAVKVDDDVMKGIFPIHPMAALLLKHFAKNFASNQRSMFNFIKNSQSNDLHAFQWFIENHSPEDNEILTIDYLWDFFYEKGGDENSDTQGKSNLDIAIATILDTYPSNAAKLNREEQRVLKTVLMMQAISKKMNNGVELLRPTVQNLGLAFEGDDSMENNRAINIARN
;
A
#
# COMPACT_ATOMS: atom_id res chain seq x y z
N MET A 1 8.45 -14.47 -33.92
CA MET A 1 9.01 -13.41 -32.99
C MET A 1 8.55 -13.70 -31.57
N LYS A 2 9.34 -13.33 -30.55
CA LYS A 2 8.95 -13.49 -29.13
C LYS A 2 7.97 -12.40 -28.71
N TYR A 3 7.12 -12.66 -27.70
CA TYR A 3 6.21 -11.64 -27.17
C TYR A 3 6.91 -10.36 -26.74
N SER A 4 8.13 -10.45 -26.18
CA SER A 4 8.94 -9.30 -25.79
C SER A 4 9.35 -8.39 -26.97
N GLU A 5 9.20 -8.82 -28.19
CA GLU A 5 9.43 -7.99 -29.38
C GLU A 5 8.21 -7.12 -29.71
N TYR A 6 7.00 -7.54 -29.32
CA TYR A 6 5.75 -6.83 -29.55
C TYR A 6 5.41 -5.84 -28.45
N PHE A 7 5.64 -6.20 -27.17
CA PHE A 7 5.33 -5.34 -26.03
C PHE A 7 6.35 -5.46 -24.91
N GLU A 8 6.32 -4.52 -24.00
CA GLU A 8 7.11 -4.50 -22.77
C GLU A 8 6.21 -4.24 -21.55
N ILE A 9 6.70 -4.61 -20.37
CA ILE A 9 6.01 -4.31 -19.12
C ILE A 9 6.46 -2.94 -18.61
N ASP A 10 5.52 -2.04 -18.39
CA ASP A 10 5.80 -0.74 -17.78
C ASP A 10 6.28 -0.91 -16.35
N LYS A 11 7.59 -0.77 -16.15
CA LYS A 11 8.23 -0.89 -14.83
C LYS A 11 7.75 0.19 -13.85
N ASN A 12 7.25 1.31 -14.34
CA ASN A 12 6.82 2.46 -13.52
C ASN A 12 5.35 2.36 -13.13
N TYR A 13 4.58 1.48 -13.76
CA TYR A 13 3.14 1.37 -13.52
C TYR A 13 2.79 1.06 -12.06
N TYR A 14 3.67 0.36 -11.32
CA TYR A 14 3.57 0.10 -9.87
C TYR A 14 4.93 0.18 -9.20
N PRO A 15 5.52 1.37 -9.02
CA PRO A 15 6.70 1.47 -8.18
C PRO A 15 6.33 1.07 -6.75
N GLU A 16 7.24 0.41 -6.09
CA GLU A 16 7.17 0.17 -4.67
C GLU A 16 7.25 1.51 -3.95
N ILE A 17 6.26 1.82 -3.11
CA ILE A 17 6.27 3.07 -2.36
C ILE A 17 7.08 2.84 -1.10
N ASN A 18 8.22 3.50 -1.05
CA ASN A 18 9.09 3.54 0.12
C ASN A 18 9.26 4.99 0.60
N PRO A 19 9.82 5.22 1.79
CA PRO A 19 10.04 6.56 2.31
C PRO A 19 10.83 7.48 1.37
N ASP A 20 11.75 6.94 0.56
CA ASP A 20 12.55 7.74 -0.36
C ASP A 20 11.74 8.19 -1.59
N SER A 21 10.84 7.33 -2.09
CA SER A 21 9.88 7.68 -3.16
C SER A 21 8.96 8.84 -2.75
N VAL A 22 8.63 8.93 -1.47
CA VAL A 22 7.77 10.00 -0.95
C VAL A 22 8.52 11.32 -0.79
N LYS A 23 9.79 11.28 -0.41
CA LYS A 23 10.63 12.48 -0.25
C LYS A 23 11.02 13.12 -1.57
N ASN A 24 11.24 12.29 -2.59
CA ASN A 24 11.62 12.72 -3.93
C ASN A 24 10.61 12.16 -4.94
N PRO A 25 9.39 12.69 -5.00
CA PRO A 25 8.37 12.19 -5.91
C PRO A 25 8.79 12.47 -7.35
N GLY A 26 9.05 11.42 -8.12
CA GLY A 26 9.02 11.50 -9.57
C GLY A 26 7.57 11.61 -10.07
N ASN A 27 7.38 11.54 -11.39
CA ASN A 27 6.03 11.58 -11.99
C ASN A 27 5.27 10.25 -11.88
N GLU A 28 5.80 9.30 -11.15
CA GLU A 28 5.29 7.92 -11.06
C GLU A 28 3.92 7.83 -10.38
N TRP A 29 3.54 8.80 -9.56
CA TRP A 29 2.23 8.89 -8.95
C TRP A 29 1.11 9.05 -10.00
N GLN A 30 1.39 9.66 -11.16
CA GLN A 30 0.46 9.84 -12.27
C GLN A 30 0.03 8.52 -12.93
N TYR A 31 0.78 7.44 -12.67
CA TYR A 31 0.41 6.08 -13.09
C TYR A 31 -0.49 5.36 -12.08
N THR A 32 -0.96 6.04 -11.04
CA THR A 32 -1.95 5.46 -10.12
C THR A 32 -3.30 5.43 -10.80
N TYR A 33 -3.79 4.23 -11.08
CA TYR A 33 -5.10 4.05 -11.69
C TYR A 33 -6.20 4.48 -10.71
N PRO A 34 -7.10 5.41 -11.10
CA PRO A 34 -8.16 5.90 -10.23
C PRO A 34 -9.36 4.94 -10.22
N HIS A 35 -9.19 3.81 -9.57
CA HIS A 35 -10.29 2.87 -9.35
C HIS A 35 -11.42 3.49 -8.51
N GLU A 36 -12.60 2.88 -8.54
CA GLU A 36 -13.82 3.43 -7.94
C GLU A 36 -13.64 3.90 -6.48
N THR A 37 -12.98 3.08 -5.65
CA THR A 37 -12.74 3.43 -4.23
C THR A 37 -11.74 4.58 -4.07
N PHE A 38 -10.82 4.78 -5.02
CA PHE A 38 -9.95 5.96 -5.03
C PHE A 38 -10.70 7.21 -5.48
N VAL A 39 -11.56 7.13 -6.49
CA VAL A 39 -12.44 8.23 -6.90
C VAL A 39 -13.35 8.66 -5.75
N GLU A 40 -13.91 7.71 -5.01
CA GLU A 40 -14.68 7.98 -3.79
C GLU A 40 -13.86 8.64 -2.68
N LEU A 41 -12.60 8.25 -2.53
CA LEU A 41 -11.67 8.89 -1.60
C LEU A 41 -11.42 10.35 -2.00
N LEU A 42 -11.13 10.62 -3.27
CA LEU A 42 -10.93 11.99 -3.78
C LEU A 42 -12.17 12.86 -3.56
N SER A 43 -13.38 12.32 -3.80
CA SER A 43 -14.65 13.00 -3.51
C SER A 43 -14.80 13.32 -2.02
N SER A 44 -14.40 12.39 -1.14
CA SER A 44 -14.45 12.61 0.31
C SER A 44 -13.44 13.65 0.78
N VAL A 45 -12.26 13.69 0.16
CA VAL A 45 -11.22 14.71 0.43
C VAL A 45 -11.71 16.09 -0.02
N GLU A 46 -12.33 16.18 -1.18
CA GLU A 46 -12.93 17.44 -1.67
C GLU A 46 -13.94 17.98 -0.65
N LEU A 47 -14.91 17.15 -0.25
CA LEU A 47 -15.94 17.52 0.73
C LEU A 47 -15.34 17.90 2.10
N MET A 48 -14.33 17.18 2.56
CA MET A 48 -13.60 17.50 3.78
C MET A 48 -12.92 18.87 3.71
N LEU A 49 -12.28 19.18 2.59
CA LEU A 49 -11.58 20.46 2.37
C LEU A 49 -12.53 21.64 2.15
N SER A 50 -13.71 21.41 1.59
CA SER A 50 -14.73 22.46 1.38
C SER A 50 -15.30 22.97 2.70
N ARG A 51 -15.37 22.14 3.75
CA ARG A 51 -15.94 22.44 5.08
C ARG A 51 -17.41 22.90 5.05
N GLU A 52 -18.09 22.69 3.95
CA GLU A 52 -19.50 23.10 3.80
C GLU A 52 -20.42 22.31 4.74
N ASN A 53 -20.17 21.00 4.85
CA ASN A 53 -20.93 20.13 5.75
C ASN A 53 -20.15 19.86 7.05
N THR A 54 -20.75 20.22 8.20
CA THR A 54 -20.14 20.02 9.51
C THR A 54 -19.90 18.54 9.83
N GLU A 55 -20.75 17.63 9.35
CA GLU A 55 -20.59 16.19 9.59
C GLU A 55 -19.38 15.60 8.82
N LEU A 56 -18.98 16.25 7.73
CA LEU A 56 -17.85 15.85 6.90
C LEU A 56 -16.52 16.54 7.30
N ARG A 57 -16.54 17.40 8.32
CA ARG A 57 -15.33 17.98 8.92
C ARG A 57 -14.60 16.95 9.80
N LYS A 58 -14.29 15.80 9.21
CA LYS A 58 -13.63 14.69 9.89
C LYS A 58 -12.40 14.28 9.11
N GLY A 59 -11.45 13.65 9.79
CA GLY A 59 -10.39 12.92 9.12
C GLY A 59 -10.95 11.72 8.34
N ILE A 60 -10.09 11.06 7.58
CA ILE A 60 -10.45 9.89 6.78
C ILE A 60 -9.68 8.67 7.30
N TRP A 61 -10.40 7.58 7.52
CA TRP A 61 -9.81 6.30 7.88
C TRP A 61 -9.85 5.38 6.67
N ILE A 62 -8.68 5.06 6.15
CA ILE A 62 -8.51 4.15 5.02
C ILE A 62 -8.12 2.79 5.55
N GLU A 63 -8.88 1.78 5.19
CA GLU A 63 -8.58 0.39 5.52
C GLU A 63 -8.60 -0.51 4.29
N GLY A 64 -8.04 -1.69 4.40
CA GLY A 64 -8.05 -2.70 3.35
C GLY A 64 -7.03 -3.79 3.59
N SER A 65 -7.17 -4.88 2.89
CA SER A 65 -6.24 -6.01 2.94
C SER A 65 -4.82 -5.63 2.50
N TYR A 66 -3.86 -6.47 2.81
CA TYR A 66 -2.48 -6.27 2.34
C TYR A 66 -2.42 -6.31 0.81
N GLY A 67 -1.61 -5.44 0.21
CA GLY A 67 -1.43 -5.44 -1.25
C GLY A 67 -2.57 -4.81 -2.08
N THR A 68 -3.58 -4.20 -1.45
CA THR A 68 -4.69 -3.52 -2.17
C THR A 68 -4.34 -2.14 -2.72
N GLY A 69 -3.10 -1.67 -2.56
CA GLY A 69 -2.67 -0.38 -3.10
C GLY A 69 -2.94 0.82 -2.20
N LYS A 70 -3.26 0.64 -0.92
CA LYS A 70 -3.55 1.73 0.04
C LYS A 70 -2.46 2.81 0.06
N SER A 71 -1.20 2.42 0.25
CA SER A 71 -0.05 3.34 0.26
C SER A 71 0.06 4.12 -1.04
N ARG A 72 -0.21 3.45 -2.18
CA ARG A 72 -0.20 4.05 -3.51
C ARG A 72 -1.25 5.15 -3.66
N VAL A 73 -2.46 4.86 -3.22
CA VAL A 73 -3.59 5.79 -3.26
C VAL A 73 -3.32 7.03 -2.41
N VAL A 74 -2.76 6.87 -1.20
CA VAL A 74 -2.43 8.00 -0.32
C VAL A 74 -1.27 8.83 -0.86
N TRP A 75 -0.28 8.17 -1.46
CA TRP A 75 0.80 8.87 -2.13
C TRP A 75 0.33 9.66 -3.38
N ALA A 76 -0.56 9.08 -4.17
CA ALA A 76 -1.19 9.79 -5.29
C ALA A 76 -2.04 10.98 -4.79
N LEU A 77 -2.81 10.79 -3.71
CA LEU A 77 -3.56 11.87 -3.07
C LEU A 77 -2.66 13.02 -2.63
N LYS A 78 -1.53 12.71 -1.94
CA LYS A 78 -0.54 13.72 -1.56
C LYS A 78 -0.11 14.56 -2.77
N ASN A 79 0.34 13.87 -3.83
CA ASN A 79 0.85 14.53 -5.02
C ASN A 79 -0.25 15.31 -5.75
N LEU A 80 -1.49 14.81 -5.83
CA LEU A 80 -2.62 15.54 -6.39
C LEU A 80 -2.92 16.85 -5.64
N LEU A 81 -2.66 16.90 -4.34
CA LEU A 81 -2.83 18.13 -3.56
C LEU A 81 -1.68 19.13 -3.75
N GLU A 82 -0.48 18.68 -4.14
CA GLU A 82 0.73 19.50 -4.22
C GLU A 82 1.21 19.82 -5.65
N CYS A 83 0.91 18.96 -6.63
CA CYS A 83 1.43 19.07 -8.00
C CYS A 83 1.03 20.38 -8.70
N SER A 84 1.69 20.70 -9.80
CA SER A 84 1.33 21.83 -10.66
C SER A 84 -0.08 21.66 -11.24
N GLU A 85 -0.73 22.76 -11.65
CA GLU A 85 -2.03 22.70 -12.31
C GLU A 85 -2.00 21.81 -13.55
N LYS A 86 -0.92 21.91 -14.34
CA LYS A 86 -0.76 21.09 -15.53
C LYS A 86 -0.77 19.59 -15.20
N GLU A 87 0.06 19.18 -14.27
CA GLU A 87 0.13 17.75 -13.86
C GLU A 87 -1.20 17.25 -13.29
N PHE A 88 -1.92 18.12 -12.57
CA PHE A 88 -3.24 17.81 -12.04
C PHE A 88 -4.23 17.55 -13.18
N ARG A 89 -4.31 18.47 -14.15
CA ARG A 89 -5.23 18.35 -15.30
C ARG A 89 -4.86 17.16 -16.18
N ASP A 90 -3.56 16.97 -16.47
CA ASP A 90 -3.06 15.84 -17.25
C ASP A 90 -3.47 14.50 -16.62
N TYR A 91 -3.48 14.40 -15.28
CA TYR A 91 -3.92 13.18 -14.58
C TYR A 91 -5.43 12.90 -14.81
N PHE A 92 -6.29 13.91 -14.70
CA PHE A 92 -7.74 13.75 -14.92
C PHE A 92 -8.05 13.50 -16.39
N GLU A 93 -7.39 14.17 -17.32
CA GLU A 93 -7.55 13.96 -18.76
C GLU A 93 -7.15 12.54 -19.16
N LYS A 94 -5.99 12.06 -18.70
CA LYS A 94 -5.50 10.71 -18.97
C LYS A 94 -6.46 9.62 -18.47
N ASN A 95 -7.17 9.86 -17.39
CA ASN A 95 -8.09 8.92 -16.74
C ASN A 95 -9.56 9.36 -16.88
N HIS A 96 -9.90 10.08 -17.94
CA HIS A 96 -11.22 10.68 -18.13
C HIS A 96 -12.37 9.67 -17.97
N ASP A 97 -12.21 8.46 -18.44
CA ASP A 97 -13.25 7.44 -18.41
C ASP A 97 -13.66 7.03 -16.98
N GLU A 98 -12.71 6.99 -16.07
CA GLU A 98 -12.93 6.64 -14.68
C GLU A 98 -13.66 7.77 -13.91
N PHE A 99 -13.44 9.02 -14.31
CA PHE A 99 -14.07 10.19 -13.69
C PHE A 99 -15.43 10.56 -14.28
N LYS A 100 -15.90 9.91 -15.35
CA LYS A 100 -17.20 10.20 -16.00
C LYS A 100 -18.38 10.16 -15.03
N LYS A 101 -18.33 9.33 -13.99
CA LYS A 101 -19.40 9.23 -12.98
C LYS A 101 -19.44 10.41 -12.00
N VAL A 102 -18.37 11.18 -11.93
CA VAL A 102 -18.20 12.34 -11.04
C VAL A 102 -17.58 13.52 -11.80
N PRO A 103 -18.25 14.03 -12.83
CA PRO A 103 -17.67 14.97 -13.80
C PRO A 103 -17.17 16.28 -13.17
N ASP A 104 -17.78 16.72 -12.06
CA ASP A 104 -17.41 17.98 -11.40
C ASP A 104 -16.25 17.82 -10.41
N LEU A 105 -15.77 16.59 -10.18
CA LEU A 105 -14.77 16.33 -9.13
C LEU A 105 -13.45 17.03 -9.42
N GLU A 106 -13.01 17.05 -10.67
CA GLU A 106 -11.78 17.73 -11.09
C GLU A 106 -11.79 19.19 -10.69
N ASP A 107 -12.80 19.94 -11.13
CA ASP A 107 -12.90 21.38 -10.87
C ASP A 107 -13.12 21.68 -9.39
N LYS A 108 -13.96 20.91 -8.70
CA LYS A 108 -14.21 21.06 -7.27
C LYS A 108 -12.95 20.80 -6.45
N LEU A 109 -12.23 19.70 -6.71
CA LEU A 109 -10.99 19.39 -6.00
C LEU A 109 -9.90 20.43 -6.32
N PHE A 110 -9.79 20.88 -7.58
CA PHE A 110 -8.87 21.95 -7.96
C PHE A 110 -9.18 23.24 -7.22
N ALA A 111 -10.45 23.62 -7.10
CA ALA A 111 -10.87 24.82 -6.37
C ALA A 111 -10.44 24.78 -4.89
N GLN A 112 -10.44 23.60 -4.25
CA GLN A 112 -9.93 23.47 -2.86
C GLN A 112 -8.44 23.78 -2.74
N ARG A 113 -7.66 23.60 -3.81
CA ARG A 113 -6.22 23.87 -3.86
C ARG A 113 -5.90 25.37 -3.98
N SER A 114 -6.88 26.22 -4.28
CA SER A 114 -6.68 27.69 -4.35
C SER A 114 -6.22 28.32 -3.04
N GLY A 115 -6.44 27.64 -1.91
CA GLY A 115 -5.89 27.98 -0.61
C GLY A 115 -4.59 27.24 -0.32
N LYS A 116 -3.82 27.73 0.64
CA LYS A 116 -2.56 27.13 1.05
C LYS A 116 -2.82 25.85 1.87
N ILE A 117 -2.63 24.68 1.24
CA ILE A 117 -2.71 23.38 1.90
C ILE A 117 -1.30 22.91 2.21
N VAL A 118 -1.08 22.40 3.42
CA VAL A 118 0.14 21.72 3.82
C VAL A 118 -0.17 20.24 3.95
N THR A 119 0.46 19.41 3.12
CA THR A 119 0.36 17.95 3.26
C THR A 119 1.55 17.43 4.04
N VAL A 120 1.26 16.62 5.03
CA VAL A 120 2.25 15.95 5.88
C VAL A 120 2.16 14.46 5.58
N PHE A 121 3.25 13.83 5.18
CA PHE A 121 3.28 12.39 4.99
C PHE A 121 4.19 11.72 5.99
N ARG A 122 3.65 10.72 6.69
CA ARG A 122 4.43 9.87 7.59
C ARG A 122 4.18 8.40 7.27
N TYR A 123 5.27 7.65 7.20
CA TYR A 123 5.24 6.21 7.02
C TYR A 123 5.55 5.51 8.32
N ASN A 124 4.79 4.46 8.64
CA ASN A 124 4.94 3.61 9.82
C ASN A 124 4.67 4.32 11.17
N SER A 125 4.23 3.54 12.11
CA SER A 125 3.98 3.95 13.50
C SER A 125 4.58 2.98 14.53
N GLY A 126 5.43 2.05 14.08
CA GLY A 126 5.98 0.99 14.91
C GLY A 126 6.87 1.47 16.05
N GLU A 127 7.58 2.59 15.86
CA GLU A 127 8.42 3.22 16.88
C GLU A 127 7.64 3.98 17.95
N ILE A 128 6.34 4.23 17.71
CA ILE A 128 5.49 5.02 18.62
C ILE A 128 4.93 4.09 19.70
N THR A 129 5.61 4.08 20.83
CA THR A 129 5.28 3.22 21.99
C THR A 129 4.75 4.00 23.20
N THR A 130 4.65 5.32 23.10
CA THR A 130 4.14 6.19 24.17
C THR A 130 3.41 7.39 23.60
N ILE A 131 2.54 8.01 24.40
CA ILE A 131 1.83 9.24 24.05
C ILE A 131 2.80 10.38 23.73
N LYS A 132 3.88 10.52 24.50
CA LYS A 132 4.90 11.54 24.24
C LYS A 132 5.55 11.35 22.86
N LYS A 133 5.89 10.12 22.49
CA LYS A 133 6.42 9.82 21.15
C LYS A 133 5.41 10.12 20.05
N PHE A 134 4.12 9.87 20.29
CA PHE A 134 3.06 10.24 19.34
C PHE A 134 3.02 11.76 19.12
N ILE A 135 2.94 12.53 20.20
CA ILE A 135 2.91 14.00 20.14
C ILE A 135 4.16 14.52 19.41
N THR A 136 5.35 14.03 19.77
CA THR A 136 6.62 14.41 19.13
C THR A 136 6.62 14.07 17.64
N ALA A 137 6.16 12.89 17.28
CA ALA A 137 6.09 12.46 15.89
C ALA A 137 5.19 13.37 15.03
N VAL A 138 4.07 13.85 15.58
CA VAL A 138 3.21 14.82 14.90
C VAL A 138 3.89 16.17 14.77
N PHE A 139 4.51 16.68 15.85
CA PHE A 139 5.27 17.93 15.80
C PHE A 139 6.37 17.91 14.75
N ASP A 140 7.22 16.88 14.77
CA ASP A 140 8.36 16.77 13.86
C ASP A 140 7.89 16.67 12.41
N SER A 141 6.90 15.79 12.14
CA SER A 141 6.38 15.63 10.79
C SER A 141 5.72 16.88 10.21
N VAL A 142 4.97 17.63 11.06
CA VAL A 142 4.36 18.88 10.63
C VAL A 142 5.42 19.96 10.44
N SER A 143 6.42 20.06 11.35
CA SER A 143 7.54 21.00 11.21
C SER A 143 8.31 20.77 9.91
N ASP A 144 8.68 19.53 9.61
CA ASP A 144 9.36 19.16 8.36
C ASP A 144 8.55 19.58 7.12
N ALA A 145 7.24 19.36 7.14
CA ALA A 145 6.37 19.75 6.03
C ALA A 145 6.26 21.28 5.89
N LEU A 146 6.22 22.02 6.98
CA LEU A 146 6.22 23.49 6.99
C LEU A 146 7.53 24.06 6.45
N ASP A 147 8.66 23.49 6.89
CA ASP A 147 9.99 23.89 6.43
C ASP A 147 10.14 23.66 4.92
N ASN A 148 9.70 22.49 4.42
CA ASN A 148 9.68 22.18 2.99
C ASN A 148 8.78 23.11 2.17
N ALA A 149 7.66 23.58 2.78
CA ALA A 149 6.73 24.52 2.15
C ALA A 149 7.15 25.99 2.31
N GLY A 150 8.25 26.28 3.03
CA GLY A 150 8.72 27.63 3.33
C GLY A 150 7.73 28.42 4.20
N ILE A 151 7.00 27.76 5.12
CA ILE A 151 6.00 28.35 5.99
C ILE A 151 6.60 28.59 7.36
N ALA A 152 6.57 29.86 7.80
CA ALA A 152 7.09 30.23 9.11
C ALA A 152 6.18 29.72 10.25
N TYR A 153 6.79 29.20 11.30
CA TYR A 153 6.11 28.77 12.52
C TYR A 153 6.97 29.02 13.77
N ASN A 154 6.35 29.05 14.94
CA ASN A 154 7.06 29.21 16.18
C ASN A 154 7.66 27.88 16.66
N GLY A 155 8.90 27.58 16.27
CA GLY A 155 9.61 26.37 16.65
C GLY A 155 9.81 26.21 18.18
N ASN A 156 9.83 27.30 18.96
CA ASN A 156 9.97 27.22 20.41
C ASN A 156 8.76 26.57 21.12
N LYS A 157 7.62 26.48 20.44
CA LYS A 157 6.44 25.77 20.94
C LYS A 157 6.54 24.24 20.76
N THR A 158 7.44 23.76 19.91
CA THR A 158 7.70 22.32 19.77
C THR A 158 8.42 21.78 21.00
N LEU A 159 8.33 20.47 21.23
CA LEU A 159 9.04 19.85 22.35
C LEU A 159 10.56 20.05 22.24
N ARG A 160 11.10 19.88 21.06
CA ARG A 160 12.51 20.11 20.73
C ARG A 160 12.91 21.57 20.99
N GLY A 161 12.09 22.50 20.51
CA GLY A 161 12.28 23.95 20.74
C GLY A 161 12.18 24.33 22.23
N LYS A 162 11.22 23.78 22.98
CA LYS A 162 11.11 23.99 24.44
C LYS A 162 12.36 23.53 25.18
N VAL A 163 12.92 22.37 24.82
CA VAL A 163 14.18 21.87 25.40
C VAL A 163 15.35 22.79 25.05
N VAL A 164 15.49 23.17 23.77
CA VAL A 164 16.55 24.08 23.32
C VAL A 164 16.43 25.44 24.03
N GLN A 165 15.24 26.02 24.07
CA GLN A 165 14.99 27.28 24.76
C GLN A 165 15.36 27.21 26.25
N TRP A 166 14.96 26.13 26.93
CA TRP A 166 15.29 25.96 28.36
C TRP A 166 16.80 25.78 28.58
N LEU A 167 17.47 25.02 27.74
CA LEU A 167 18.92 24.82 27.76
C LEU A 167 19.71 26.07 27.36
N SER A 168 19.09 27.04 26.71
CA SER A 168 19.76 28.29 26.30
C SER A 168 19.92 29.29 27.46
N ASP A 169 19.21 29.09 28.56
CA ASP A 169 19.42 29.87 29.80
C ASP A 169 20.66 29.36 30.54
N ASP A 170 21.55 30.26 30.93
CA ASP A 170 22.85 29.90 31.52
C ASP A 170 22.73 29.11 32.83
N ALA A 171 21.73 29.44 33.69
CA ALA A 171 21.51 28.72 34.95
C ALA A 171 21.00 27.31 34.69
N ASN A 172 20.06 27.16 33.76
CA ASN A 172 19.53 25.86 33.33
C ASN A 172 20.60 25.02 32.65
N LYS A 173 21.43 25.64 31.81
CA LYS A 173 22.58 25.01 31.16
C LYS A 173 23.55 24.40 32.17
N ALA A 174 23.93 25.21 33.16
CA ALA A 174 24.81 24.75 34.25
C ALA A 174 24.17 23.62 35.06
N TYR A 175 22.89 23.73 35.38
CA TYR A 175 22.15 22.71 36.11
C TYR A 175 22.07 21.40 35.31
N PHE A 176 21.76 21.48 34.02
CA PHE A 176 21.64 20.26 33.17
C PHE A 176 22.99 19.58 32.93
N ASN A 177 24.06 20.38 32.77
CA ASN A 177 25.43 19.85 32.69
C ASN A 177 25.82 19.06 33.96
N ALA A 178 25.41 19.54 35.13
CA ALA A 178 25.61 18.81 36.37
C ALA A 178 24.84 17.48 36.40
N ILE A 179 23.59 17.48 35.91
CA ILE A 179 22.77 16.25 35.84
C ILE A 179 23.40 15.21 34.89
N ILE A 180 23.74 15.56 33.65
CA ILE A 180 24.27 14.61 32.67
C ILE A 180 25.67 14.12 33.01
N SER A 181 26.37 14.81 33.91
CA SER A 181 27.65 14.36 34.46
C SER A 181 27.53 13.24 35.49
N MET A 182 26.30 12.97 36.00
CA MET A 182 26.08 11.88 36.97
C MET A 182 26.33 10.51 36.30
N PRO A 183 26.89 9.52 37.02
CA PRO A 183 27.28 8.23 36.46
C PRO A 183 26.17 7.53 35.67
N GLN A 184 24.90 7.60 36.15
CA GLN A 184 23.75 6.96 35.54
C GLN A 184 23.36 7.54 34.17
N TYR A 185 23.65 8.82 33.94
CA TYR A 185 23.31 9.48 32.65
C TYR A 185 24.53 9.54 31.72
N ARG A 186 25.73 9.64 32.30
CA ARG A 186 26.97 9.68 31.53
C ARG A 186 27.20 8.41 30.69
N SER A 187 26.62 7.29 31.10
CA SER A 187 26.69 6.01 30.39
C SER A 187 25.71 5.91 29.19
N LEU A 188 24.80 6.87 29.04
CA LEU A 188 23.88 6.90 27.89
C LEU A 188 24.64 7.29 26.63
N GLY A 189 24.63 6.42 25.63
CA GLY A 189 25.40 6.62 24.40
C GLY A 189 25.07 7.93 23.67
N SER A 190 23.81 8.39 23.73
CA SER A 190 23.36 9.64 23.12
C SER A 190 23.94 10.89 23.80
N LEU A 191 24.27 10.83 25.10
CA LEU A 191 24.78 11.92 25.93
C LEU A 191 26.29 11.84 26.19
N SER A 192 26.93 10.75 25.81
CA SER A 192 28.35 10.51 26.10
C SER A 192 29.25 11.59 25.54
N GLY A 193 30.01 12.24 26.43
CA GLY A 193 30.97 13.30 26.08
C GLY A 193 30.37 14.62 25.65
N LYS A 194 29.04 14.82 25.79
CA LYS A 194 28.35 16.03 25.40
C LYS A 194 28.09 16.95 26.58
N ASN A 195 28.06 18.25 26.30
CA ASN A 195 27.54 19.29 27.18
C ASN A 195 26.23 19.87 26.60
N ALA A 196 25.63 20.83 27.33
CA ALA A 196 24.36 21.42 26.92
C ALA A 196 24.45 22.16 25.55
N ASP A 197 25.59 22.75 25.22
CA ASP A 197 25.77 23.43 23.92
C ASP A 197 25.83 22.42 22.77
N ASP A 198 26.52 21.27 22.95
CA ASP A 198 26.54 20.19 22.00
C ASP A 198 25.13 19.60 21.78
N ILE A 199 24.36 19.51 22.87
CA ILE A 199 22.96 19.05 22.84
C ILE A 199 22.09 20.01 22.02
N ILE A 200 22.18 21.31 22.29
CA ILE A 200 21.46 22.35 21.55
C ILE A 200 21.79 22.29 20.07
N ALA A 201 23.08 22.20 19.72
CA ALA A 201 23.52 22.11 18.33
C ALA A 201 22.97 20.86 17.62
N GLN A 202 22.95 19.73 18.31
CA GLN A 202 22.42 18.48 17.75
C GLN A 202 20.89 18.49 17.64
N LEU A 203 20.17 19.07 18.62
CA LEU A 203 18.70 19.18 18.57
C LEU A 203 18.23 20.14 17.48
N ASN A 204 19.01 21.14 17.12
CA ASN A 204 18.70 22.05 16.00
C ASN A 204 18.89 21.40 14.62
N ASN A 205 19.46 20.19 14.56
CA ASN A 205 19.63 19.42 13.32
C ASN A 205 18.89 18.08 13.42
N PRO A 206 17.63 18.00 12.99
CA PRO A 206 16.81 16.79 13.08
C PRO A 206 17.48 15.59 12.38
N SER A 207 17.57 14.48 13.10
CA SER A 207 18.15 13.21 12.61
C SER A 207 17.79 12.07 13.57
N ALA A 208 17.93 10.84 13.15
CA ALA A 208 17.70 9.67 14.02
C ALA A 208 18.55 9.72 15.31
N SER A 209 19.77 10.28 15.23
CA SER A 209 20.63 10.45 16.41
C SER A 209 20.15 11.57 17.32
N SER A 210 19.55 12.64 16.78
CA SER A 210 18.97 13.72 17.59
C SER A 210 17.65 13.29 18.23
N ASP A 211 16.90 12.37 17.63
CA ASP A 211 15.67 11.81 18.20
C ASP A 211 15.97 10.89 19.39
N ALA A 212 17.01 10.06 19.27
CA ALA A 212 17.50 9.25 20.38
C ALA A 212 17.99 10.14 21.55
N LEU A 213 18.71 11.22 21.23
CA LEU A 213 19.15 12.21 22.23
C LEU A 213 17.96 12.88 22.92
N LEU A 214 16.97 13.35 22.15
CA LEU A 214 15.75 13.97 22.71
C LEU A 214 15.02 12.99 23.64
N THR A 215 14.89 11.74 23.26
CA THR A 215 14.26 10.69 24.09
C THR A 215 14.94 10.54 25.44
N ASP A 216 16.27 10.50 25.47
CA ASP A 216 17.03 10.41 26.74
C ASP A 216 16.91 11.67 27.57
N ILE A 217 16.93 12.88 26.96
CA ILE A 217 16.72 14.15 27.63
C ILE A 217 15.34 14.21 28.27
N LEU A 218 14.29 13.80 27.60
CA LEU A 218 12.93 13.79 28.11
C LEU A 218 12.79 12.84 29.31
N ARG A 219 13.42 11.67 29.26
CA ARG A 219 13.48 10.73 30.38
C ARG A 219 14.15 11.37 31.59
N ILE A 220 15.29 12.03 31.38
CA ILE A 220 15.99 12.77 32.47
C ILE A 220 15.10 13.87 33.00
N GLY A 221 14.43 14.63 32.14
CA GLY A 221 13.50 15.69 32.52
C GLY A 221 12.38 15.18 33.40
N GLU A 222 11.81 14.04 33.09
CA GLU A 222 10.77 13.37 33.88
C GLU A 222 11.31 12.93 35.26
N GLU A 223 12.47 12.26 35.29
CA GLU A 223 13.12 11.81 36.52
C GLU A 223 13.51 12.96 37.43
N LYS A 224 13.86 14.11 36.87
CA LYS A 224 14.30 15.33 37.62
C LYS A 224 13.20 16.35 37.82
N GLY A 225 11.98 16.09 37.32
CA GLY A 225 10.86 17.01 37.45
C GLY A 225 11.03 18.33 36.70
N ILE A 226 11.73 18.31 35.55
CA ILE A 226 11.95 19.49 34.70
C ILE A 226 10.68 19.76 33.90
N LYS A 227 9.78 20.60 34.44
CA LYS A 227 8.45 20.87 33.86
C LYS A 227 8.45 21.30 32.39
N PRO A 228 9.38 22.16 31.88
CA PRO A 228 9.41 22.55 30.48
C PRO A 228 9.59 21.38 29.48
N PHE A 229 10.06 20.22 29.94
CA PHE A 229 10.23 19.01 29.11
C PHE A 229 8.95 18.17 29.05
N ASN A 230 7.91 18.56 29.75
CA ASN A 230 6.61 17.95 29.58
C ASN A 230 5.87 18.61 28.42
N ILE A 231 5.27 17.77 27.58
CA ILE A 231 4.38 18.19 26.51
C ILE A 231 3.08 17.43 26.63
N GLU A 232 1.99 18.12 26.48
CA GLU A 232 0.65 17.57 26.54
C GLU A 232 -0.04 17.70 25.17
N MET A 233 -1.11 16.95 24.96
CA MET A 233 -1.89 17.02 23.73
C MET A 233 -2.43 18.43 23.47
N GLN A 234 -2.76 19.16 24.51
CA GLN A 234 -3.23 20.54 24.39
C GLN A 234 -2.15 21.48 23.79
N ASP A 235 -0.88 21.32 24.18
CA ASP A 235 0.21 22.09 23.58
C ASP A 235 0.31 21.86 22.05
N LEU A 236 0.14 20.61 21.61
CA LEU A 236 0.13 20.28 20.20
C LEU A 236 -1.04 20.92 19.46
N LYS A 237 -2.25 20.84 20.02
CA LYS A 237 -3.46 21.43 19.44
C LYS A 237 -3.37 22.95 19.34
N ASP A 238 -2.85 23.60 20.38
CA ASP A 238 -2.65 25.06 20.41
C ASP A 238 -1.62 25.50 19.36
N TRP A 239 -0.54 24.72 19.21
CA TRP A 239 0.49 24.99 18.20
C TRP A 239 -0.04 24.81 16.77
N LEU A 240 -0.77 23.72 16.49
CA LEU A 240 -1.40 23.49 15.19
C LEU A 240 -2.41 24.61 14.85
N THR A 241 -3.20 25.02 15.83
CA THR A 241 -4.15 26.13 15.69
C THR A 241 -3.43 27.43 15.33
N ASP A 242 -2.36 27.75 16.06
CA ASP A 242 -1.54 28.95 15.83
C ASP A 242 -0.95 28.98 14.40
N ILE A 243 -0.44 27.85 13.93
CA ILE A 243 0.10 27.72 12.56
C ILE A 243 -0.99 27.97 11.52
N ILE A 244 -2.14 27.33 11.68
CA ILE A 244 -3.25 27.44 10.73
C ILE A 244 -3.72 28.90 10.64
N GLU A 245 -3.90 29.55 11.78
CA GLU A 245 -4.41 30.93 11.85
C GLU A 245 -3.37 31.94 11.38
N SER A 246 -2.14 31.87 11.90
CA SER A 246 -1.08 32.83 11.58
C SER A 246 -0.67 32.80 10.11
N ASN A 247 -0.76 31.65 9.46
CA ASN A 247 -0.43 31.49 8.04
C ASN A 247 -1.65 31.47 7.13
N GLN A 248 -2.87 31.60 7.68
CA GLN A 248 -4.13 31.52 6.93
C GLN A 248 -4.21 30.24 6.07
N LEU A 249 -3.81 29.11 6.63
CA LEU A 249 -3.80 27.86 5.91
C LEU A 249 -5.23 27.40 5.60
N LYS A 250 -5.47 26.96 4.38
CA LYS A 250 -6.72 26.31 3.99
C LYS A 250 -6.90 25.00 4.77
N ALA A 251 -5.83 24.21 4.90
CA ALA A 251 -5.80 22.99 5.69
C ALA A 251 -4.36 22.50 5.94
N ILE A 252 -4.20 21.71 7.01
CA ILE A 252 -3.11 20.75 7.19
C ILE A 252 -3.73 19.36 7.00
N VAL A 253 -3.24 18.59 6.03
CA VAL A 253 -3.67 17.22 5.75
C VAL A 253 -2.55 16.27 6.14
N PHE A 254 -2.73 15.57 7.25
CA PHE A 254 -1.75 14.64 7.81
C PHE A 254 -2.04 13.22 7.30
N LEU A 255 -1.25 12.76 6.35
CA LEU A 255 -1.32 11.44 5.73
C LEU A 255 -0.40 10.49 6.50
N TRP A 256 -0.96 9.53 7.23
CA TRP A 256 -0.18 8.57 8.02
C TRP A 256 -0.40 7.15 7.56
N ASP A 257 0.57 6.62 6.81
CA ASP A 257 0.54 5.24 6.33
C ASP A 257 1.06 4.26 7.36
N GLU A 258 0.63 3.00 7.29
CA GLU A 258 0.98 1.91 8.22
C GLU A 258 0.71 2.26 9.71
N PHE A 259 -0.44 2.88 9.96
CA PHE A 259 -0.81 3.34 11.31
C PHE A 259 -1.27 2.23 12.26
N SER A 260 -1.47 1.01 11.76
CA SER A 260 -1.96 -0.14 12.54
C SER A 260 -1.13 -0.44 13.78
N SER A 261 0.20 -0.25 13.70
CA SER A 261 1.13 -0.53 14.79
C SER A 261 0.92 0.39 15.99
N PHE A 262 0.43 1.62 15.78
CA PHE A 262 0.11 2.53 16.87
C PHE A 262 -0.92 1.93 17.83
N PHE A 263 -2.02 1.42 17.32
CA PHE A 263 -3.10 0.85 18.13
C PHE A 263 -2.66 -0.42 18.86
N LYS A 264 -1.85 -1.26 18.22
CA LYS A 264 -1.28 -2.47 18.84
C LYS A 264 -0.38 -2.14 20.02
N ASN A 265 0.44 -1.11 19.87
CA ASN A 265 1.43 -0.71 20.87
C ASN A 265 0.84 0.16 21.98
N ASN A 266 -0.28 0.86 21.74
CA ASN A 266 -0.84 1.88 22.63
C ASN A 266 -2.36 1.72 22.83
N PRO A 267 -2.85 0.58 23.34
CA PRO A 267 -4.29 0.36 23.50
C PRO A 267 -4.96 1.35 24.46
N THR A 268 -4.18 2.00 25.34
CA THR A 268 -4.67 3.01 26.31
C THR A 268 -4.56 4.46 25.81
N ALA A 269 -4.00 4.68 24.61
CA ALA A 269 -3.81 6.03 24.06
C ALA A 269 -4.96 6.49 23.15
N LEU A 270 -6.07 5.77 23.15
CA LEU A 270 -7.23 6.07 22.31
C LEU A 270 -7.80 7.46 22.56
N ASP A 271 -7.91 7.88 23.83
CA ASP A 271 -8.45 9.18 24.21
C ASP A 271 -7.58 10.35 23.68
N VAL A 272 -6.26 10.17 23.70
CA VAL A 272 -5.32 11.17 23.22
C VAL A 272 -5.39 11.31 21.70
N PHE A 273 -5.47 10.19 21.01
CA PHE A 273 -5.65 10.15 19.56
C PHE A 273 -6.99 10.77 19.14
N GLN A 274 -8.08 10.42 19.86
CA GLN A 274 -9.40 11.02 19.67
C GLN A 274 -9.35 12.54 19.81
N SER A 275 -8.71 13.05 20.85
CA SER A 275 -8.59 14.49 21.12
C SER A 275 -7.93 15.24 19.95
N LEU A 276 -6.92 14.64 19.29
CA LEU A 276 -6.28 15.23 18.12
C LEU A 276 -7.20 15.15 16.88
N ALA A 277 -7.89 14.02 16.68
CA ALA A 277 -8.83 13.87 15.57
C ALA A 277 -10.01 14.87 15.65
N GLU A 278 -10.48 15.17 16.87
CA GLU A 278 -11.54 16.15 17.11
C GLU A 278 -11.15 17.59 16.76
N LEU A 279 -9.87 17.92 16.61
CA LEU A 279 -9.43 19.23 16.16
C LEU A 279 -10.02 19.59 14.79
N ALA A 280 -10.30 18.59 13.94
CA ALA A 280 -10.93 18.78 12.64
C ALA A 280 -12.31 19.48 12.69
N ASN A 281 -13.03 19.38 13.81
CA ASN A 281 -14.32 20.04 14.00
C ASN A 281 -14.18 21.57 13.95
N ASP A 282 -13.15 22.10 14.62
CA ASP A 282 -12.95 23.52 14.83
C ASP A 282 -11.94 24.12 13.86
N LYS A 283 -10.87 23.39 13.57
CA LYS A 283 -9.74 23.82 12.73
C LYS A 283 -9.52 22.88 11.56
N PRO A 284 -9.06 23.37 10.40
CA PRO A 284 -8.80 22.54 9.22
C PRO A 284 -7.49 21.74 9.37
N PHE A 285 -7.45 20.89 10.39
CA PHE A 285 -6.43 19.86 10.59
C PHE A 285 -7.07 18.50 10.41
N TYR A 286 -6.67 17.78 9.38
CA TYR A 286 -7.29 16.50 9.02
C TYR A 286 -6.26 15.39 9.02
N MET A 287 -6.56 14.31 9.73
CA MET A 287 -5.78 13.08 9.67
C MET A 287 -6.38 12.14 8.63
N VAL A 288 -5.55 11.68 7.71
CA VAL A 288 -5.86 10.57 6.79
C VAL A 288 -4.97 9.41 7.20
N ILE A 289 -5.54 8.45 7.91
CA ILE A 289 -4.79 7.32 8.45
C ILE A 289 -5.07 6.05 7.65
N VAL A 290 -4.02 5.26 7.44
CA VAL A 290 -4.09 4.00 6.71
C VAL A 290 -3.81 2.84 7.64
N THR A 291 -4.73 1.90 7.68
CA THR A 291 -4.61 0.71 8.52
C THR A 291 -4.90 -0.56 7.71
N HIS A 292 -4.57 -1.70 8.29
CA HIS A 292 -5.24 -2.95 7.92
C HIS A 292 -6.70 -2.92 8.40
N MET A 293 -7.47 -3.98 8.12
CA MET A 293 -8.87 -4.07 8.53
C MET A 293 -9.03 -3.78 10.02
N ALA A 294 -9.69 -2.68 10.34
CA ALA A 294 -9.82 -2.17 11.72
C ALA A 294 -10.51 -3.15 12.67
N GLY A 295 -11.51 -3.89 12.20
CA GLY A 295 -12.23 -4.89 12.97
C GLY A 295 -11.36 -6.01 13.57
N SER A 296 -10.10 -6.17 13.09
CA SER A 296 -9.18 -7.18 13.62
C SER A 296 -8.31 -6.69 14.78
N PHE A 297 -8.18 -5.37 15.00
CA PHE A 297 -7.21 -4.84 15.97
C PHE A 297 -7.53 -5.20 17.41
N PHE A 298 -8.81 -5.22 17.75
CA PHE A 298 -9.28 -5.44 19.11
C PHE A 298 -10.21 -6.64 19.20
N SER A 299 -10.13 -7.60 18.25
CA SER A 299 -10.98 -8.80 18.23
C SER A 299 -10.93 -9.57 19.55
N ASP A 300 -9.73 -9.68 20.14
CA ASP A 300 -9.46 -10.42 21.37
C ASP A 300 -9.44 -9.55 22.63
N SER A 301 -9.77 -8.24 22.48
CA SER A 301 -9.78 -7.30 23.60
C SER A 301 -11.09 -7.37 24.40
N ASP A 302 -11.06 -6.84 25.63
CA ASP A 302 -12.25 -6.67 26.43
C ASP A 302 -13.25 -5.68 25.80
N LYS A 303 -14.50 -5.73 26.29
CA LYS A 303 -15.58 -4.89 25.77
C LYS A 303 -15.27 -3.39 25.88
N ARG A 304 -14.63 -2.95 26.98
CA ARG A 304 -14.34 -1.54 27.23
C ARG A 304 -13.35 -0.98 26.20
N THR A 305 -12.33 -1.75 25.87
CA THR A 305 -11.35 -1.38 24.85
C THR A 305 -11.99 -1.32 23.46
N LYS A 306 -12.89 -2.26 23.15
CA LYS A 306 -13.65 -2.24 21.89
C LYS A 306 -14.56 -1.02 21.78
N ASP A 307 -15.29 -0.70 22.84
CA ASP A 307 -16.19 0.46 22.87
C ASP A 307 -15.40 1.77 22.73
N ALA A 308 -14.26 1.91 23.42
CA ALA A 308 -13.38 3.07 23.28
C ALA A 308 -12.83 3.20 21.85
N PHE A 309 -12.42 2.09 21.23
CA PHE A 309 -11.97 2.10 19.84
C PHE A 309 -13.08 2.54 18.88
N ASN A 310 -14.28 2.03 19.03
CA ASN A 310 -15.41 2.40 18.19
C ASN A 310 -15.74 3.89 18.27
N ILE A 311 -15.66 4.49 19.45
CA ILE A 311 -15.83 5.95 19.64
C ILE A 311 -14.81 6.73 18.79
N VAL A 312 -13.56 6.29 18.80
CA VAL A 312 -12.50 6.92 17.99
C VAL A 312 -12.74 6.69 16.51
N TYR A 313 -13.06 5.46 16.14
CA TYR A 313 -13.32 5.06 14.76
C TYR A 313 -14.44 5.90 14.14
N ASP A 314 -15.54 6.14 14.87
CA ASP A 314 -16.67 6.96 14.42
C ASP A 314 -16.35 8.45 14.20
N ARG A 315 -15.16 8.93 14.63
CA ARG A 315 -14.68 10.30 14.35
C ARG A 315 -14.15 10.49 12.94
N PHE A 316 -14.04 9.42 12.17
CA PHE A 316 -13.50 9.45 10.81
C PHE A 316 -14.57 9.11 9.77
N VAL A 317 -14.35 9.56 8.55
CA VAL A 317 -15.03 9.05 7.37
C VAL A 317 -14.29 7.78 6.92
N HIS A 318 -15.00 6.67 6.83
CA HIS A 318 -14.40 5.37 6.51
C HIS A 318 -14.32 5.15 5.02
N LYS A 319 -13.17 4.69 4.55
CA LYS A 319 -12.95 4.27 3.18
C LYS A 319 -12.22 2.94 3.16
N THR A 320 -12.80 1.97 2.48
CA THR A 320 -12.15 0.68 2.28
C THR A 320 -11.54 0.65 0.88
N ILE A 321 -10.22 0.55 0.82
CA ILE A 321 -9.53 0.34 -0.46
C ILE A 321 -9.52 -1.16 -0.72
N GLU A 322 -10.39 -1.56 -1.61
CA GLU A 322 -10.44 -2.91 -2.14
C GLU A 322 -9.88 -2.92 -3.55
N MET A 323 -9.34 -4.06 -3.95
CA MET A 323 -9.05 -4.33 -5.35
C MET A 323 -10.18 -5.21 -5.89
N PRO A 324 -11.26 -4.60 -6.45
CA PRO A 324 -12.31 -5.36 -7.09
C PRO A 324 -11.75 -6.26 -8.18
N ASP A 325 -12.48 -7.33 -8.50
CA ASP A 325 -12.03 -8.33 -9.45
C ASP A 325 -11.71 -7.76 -10.82
N ASN A 326 -12.54 -6.83 -11.29
CA ASN A 326 -12.36 -6.15 -12.56
C ASN A 326 -11.10 -5.26 -12.64
N ILE A 327 -10.66 -4.70 -11.53
CA ILE A 327 -9.51 -3.79 -11.52
C ILE A 327 -8.22 -4.55 -11.77
N ALA A 328 -8.06 -5.74 -11.20
CA ALA A 328 -6.86 -6.54 -11.43
C ALA A 328 -6.59 -6.75 -12.92
N PHE A 329 -7.63 -7.06 -13.71
CA PHE A 329 -7.51 -7.25 -15.16
C PHE A 329 -7.16 -5.93 -15.89
N ARG A 330 -7.80 -4.82 -15.51
CA ARG A 330 -7.46 -3.50 -16.08
C ARG A 330 -6.03 -3.11 -15.76
N LEU A 331 -5.55 -3.41 -14.56
CA LEU A 331 -4.18 -3.14 -14.16
C LEU A 331 -3.16 -3.97 -14.96
N ILE A 332 -3.45 -5.24 -15.22
CA ILE A 332 -2.62 -6.09 -16.09
C ILE A 332 -2.56 -5.49 -17.51
N LYS A 333 -3.72 -5.17 -18.09
CA LYS A 333 -3.81 -4.52 -19.41
C LYS A 333 -2.96 -3.24 -19.48
N HIS A 334 -3.08 -2.37 -18.48
CA HIS A 334 -2.34 -1.11 -18.44
C HIS A 334 -0.82 -1.28 -18.19
N ALA A 335 -0.42 -2.38 -17.56
CA ALA A 335 1.00 -2.67 -17.35
C ALA A 335 1.71 -3.09 -18.65
N MET A 336 0.96 -3.53 -19.66
CA MET A 336 1.48 -4.01 -20.94
C MET A 336 1.52 -2.83 -21.94
N LYS A 337 2.73 -2.39 -22.31
CA LYS A 337 2.94 -1.36 -23.33
C LYS A 337 3.25 -2.01 -24.68
N ILE A 338 2.30 -1.97 -25.59
CA ILE A 338 2.50 -2.41 -26.96
C ILE A 338 3.43 -1.41 -27.66
N LYS A 339 4.43 -1.90 -28.39
CA LYS A 339 5.36 -1.09 -29.17
C LYS A 339 4.68 -0.62 -30.45
N ASP A 340 4.75 0.67 -30.74
CA ASP A 340 4.06 1.27 -31.91
C ASP A 340 4.39 0.58 -33.23
N VAL A 341 5.64 0.13 -33.40
CA VAL A 341 6.11 -0.54 -34.63
C VAL A 341 5.56 -1.95 -34.83
N ALA A 342 4.99 -2.56 -33.81
CA ALA A 342 4.49 -3.93 -33.84
C ALA A 342 2.99 -4.02 -33.46
N LYS A 343 2.32 -2.86 -33.37
CA LYS A 343 0.97 -2.77 -32.84
C LYS A 343 -0.05 -3.55 -33.66
N ASP A 344 -0.09 -3.29 -34.95
CA ASP A 344 -1.09 -3.90 -35.85
C ASP A 344 -0.92 -5.44 -35.88
N GLU A 345 0.34 -5.92 -35.99
CA GLU A 345 0.64 -7.35 -36.00
C GLU A 345 0.31 -8.03 -34.68
N TYR A 346 0.59 -7.36 -33.55
CA TYR A 346 0.22 -7.88 -32.23
C TYR A 346 -1.29 -7.92 -32.01
N GLU A 347 -2.02 -6.90 -32.47
CA GLU A 347 -3.48 -6.84 -32.38
C GLU A 347 -4.11 -7.97 -33.21
N ASP A 348 -3.58 -8.28 -34.40
CA ASP A 348 -4.01 -9.39 -35.23
C ASP A 348 -3.81 -10.74 -34.52
N PHE A 349 -2.63 -11.00 -33.93
CA PHE A 349 -2.38 -12.19 -33.12
C PHE A 349 -3.28 -12.27 -31.90
N ALA A 350 -3.47 -11.15 -31.18
CA ALA A 350 -4.33 -11.12 -30.01
C ALA A 350 -5.79 -11.45 -30.37
N ASP A 351 -6.29 -10.92 -31.48
CA ASP A 351 -7.63 -11.21 -31.96
C ASP A 351 -7.78 -12.66 -32.43
N GLU A 352 -6.81 -13.19 -33.15
CA GLU A 352 -6.81 -14.57 -33.60
C GLU A 352 -6.79 -15.55 -32.41
N LEU A 353 -5.76 -15.48 -31.56
CA LEU A 353 -5.56 -16.42 -30.45
C LEU A 353 -6.65 -16.31 -29.37
N THR A 354 -7.14 -15.10 -29.08
CA THR A 354 -8.27 -14.96 -28.16
C THR A 354 -9.59 -15.49 -28.75
N SER A 355 -9.71 -15.61 -30.08
CA SER A 355 -10.87 -16.23 -30.72
C SER A 355 -10.97 -17.75 -30.46
N TYR A 356 -9.85 -18.38 -30.11
CA TYR A 356 -9.80 -19.80 -29.74
C TYR A 356 -10.22 -20.09 -28.29
N MET A 357 -10.49 -19.04 -27.47
CA MET A 357 -10.91 -19.16 -26.06
C MET A 357 -12.28 -18.50 -25.79
N PRO A 358 -13.33 -18.75 -26.59
CA PRO A 358 -14.60 -18.04 -26.46
C PRO A 358 -15.33 -18.33 -25.14
N PHE A 359 -15.26 -19.56 -24.63
CA PHE A 359 -16.00 -19.98 -23.46
C PHE A 359 -15.32 -19.54 -22.16
N SER A 360 -14.01 -19.70 -22.04
CA SER A 360 -13.25 -19.25 -20.87
C SER A 360 -13.28 -17.72 -20.76
N ARG A 361 -13.11 -17.01 -21.87
CA ARG A 361 -13.20 -15.55 -21.95
C ARG A 361 -14.56 -15.06 -21.50
N LYS A 362 -15.65 -15.60 -22.06
CA LYS A 362 -17.01 -15.24 -21.66
C LYS A 362 -17.28 -15.54 -20.19
N ALA A 363 -16.94 -16.74 -19.72
CA ALA A 363 -17.18 -17.13 -18.34
C ALA A 363 -16.44 -16.23 -17.34
N VAL A 364 -15.19 -15.88 -17.62
CA VAL A 364 -14.40 -15.00 -16.75
C VAL A 364 -14.91 -13.55 -16.82
N CYS A 365 -15.24 -13.02 -18.01
CA CYS A 365 -15.85 -11.69 -18.14
C CYS A 365 -17.11 -11.55 -17.31
N GLU A 366 -18.01 -12.54 -17.34
CA GLU A 366 -19.23 -12.54 -16.54
C GLU A 366 -18.95 -12.62 -15.03
N ALA A 367 -17.98 -13.46 -14.63
CA ALA A 367 -17.63 -13.63 -13.21
C ALA A 367 -16.99 -12.40 -12.59
N VAL A 368 -16.13 -11.68 -13.32
CA VAL A 368 -15.38 -10.51 -12.81
C VAL A 368 -15.97 -9.18 -13.26
N LYS A 369 -17.02 -9.18 -14.07
CA LYS A 369 -17.70 -7.99 -14.59
C LYS A 369 -16.75 -7.04 -15.34
N VAL A 370 -16.00 -7.56 -16.28
CA VAL A 370 -15.16 -6.79 -17.20
C VAL A 370 -15.67 -6.96 -18.63
N ASP A 371 -15.39 -5.93 -19.43
CA ASP A 371 -15.69 -5.96 -20.86
C ASP A 371 -14.71 -6.88 -21.59
N ASP A 372 -15.15 -7.41 -22.73
CA ASP A 372 -14.34 -8.30 -23.57
C ASP A 372 -13.03 -7.64 -24.05
N ASP A 373 -13.04 -6.33 -24.27
CA ASP A 373 -11.86 -5.53 -24.64
C ASP A 373 -10.77 -5.54 -23.54
N VAL A 374 -11.18 -5.53 -22.26
CA VAL A 374 -10.24 -5.68 -21.14
C VAL A 374 -9.64 -7.08 -21.13
N MET A 375 -10.48 -8.10 -21.42
CA MET A 375 -10.04 -9.49 -21.43
C MET A 375 -9.07 -9.76 -22.59
N LYS A 376 -9.33 -9.22 -23.78
CA LYS A 376 -8.38 -9.26 -24.91
C LYS A 376 -7.06 -8.55 -24.57
N GLY A 377 -7.15 -7.42 -23.88
CA GLY A 377 -5.99 -6.60 -23.52
C GLY A 377 -5.04 -7.23 -22.50
N ILE A 378 -5.36 -8.37 -21.88
CA ILE A 378 -4.44 -9.12 -21.01
C ILE A 378 -3.70 -10.25 -21.74
N PHE A 379 -3.99 -10.46 -23.04
CA PHE A 379 -3.27 -11.45 -23.84
C PHE A 379 -1.75 -11.16 -23.79
N PRO A 380 -0.86 -12.16 -23.63
CA PRO A 380 -1.06 -13.62 -23.77
C PRO A 380 -1.46 -14.37 -22.48
N ILE A 381 -1.92 -13.68 -21.43
CA ILE A 381 -2.36 -14.36 -20.22
C ILE A 381 -3.76 -14.97 -20.47
N HIS A 382 -3.88 -16.27 -20.29
CA HIS A 382 -5.16 -16.97 -20.42
C HIS A 382 -6.18 -16.45 -19.39
N PRO A 383 -7.48 -16.26 -19.73
CA PRO A 383 -8.49 -15.72 -18.81
C PRO A 383 -8.56 -16.44 -17.46
N MET A 384 -8.53 -17.78 -17.47
CA MET A 384 -8.54 -18.58 -16.24
C MET A 384 -7.26 -18.44 -15.42
N ALA A 385 -6.11 -18.25 -16.07
CA ALA A 385 -4.85 -17.97 -15.39
C ALA A 385 -4.86 -16.59 -14.72
N ALA A 386 -5.38 -15.57 -15.39
CA ALA A 386 -5.54 -14.24 -14.83
C ALA A 386 -6.49 -14.23 -13.62
N LEU A 387 -7.62 -14.95 -13.71
CA LEU A 387 -8.55 -15.11 -12.60
C LEU A 387 -7.89 -15.79 -11.40
N LEU A 388 -7.15 -16.87 -11.63
CA LEU A 388 -6.45 -17.59 -10.58
C LEU A 388 -5.34 -16.73 -9.97
N LEU A 389 -4.52 -16.08 -10.79
CA LEU A 389 -3.43 -15.20 -10.37
C LEU A 389 -3.92 -14.11 -9.41
N LYS A 390 -5.04 -13.46 -9.72
CA LYS A 390 -5.64 -12.45 -8.86
C LYS A 390 -6.03 -13.01 -7.48
N HIS A 391 -6.73 -14.14 -7.46
CA HIS A 391 -7.18 -14.75 -6.20
C HIS A 391 -6.02 -15.37 -5.43
N PHE A 392 -5.04 -15.92 -6.13
CA PHE A 392 -3.85 -16.50 -5.53
C PHE A 392 -3.03 -15.44 -4.80
N ALA A 393 -2.76 -14.33 -5.44
CA ALA A 393 -2.03 -13.22 -4.86
C ALA A 393 -2.70 -12.63 -3.60
N LYS A 394 -4.05 -12.57 -3.59
CA LYS A 394 -4.81 -12.06 -2.43
C LYS A 394 -4.75 -13.01 -1.22
N ASN A 395 -4.71 -14.31 -1.44
CA ASN A 395 -4.95 -15.32 -0.39
C ASN A 395 -3.69 -16.02 0.13
N PHE A 396 -2.62 -16.05 -0.66
CA PHE A 396 -1.40 -16.82 -0.35
C PHE A 396 -0.13 -15.98 -0.30
N ALA A 397 -0.16 -14.75 -0.78
CA ALA A 397 1.04 -13.97 -0.87
C ALA A 397 1.61 -13.66 0.52
N SER A 398 2.78 -14.18 0.82
CA SER A 398 3.74 -13.47 1.64
C SER A 398 4.07 -12.16 0.92
N ASN A 399 4.49 -11.12 1.64
CA ASN A 399 4.74 -9.76 1.16
C ASN A 399 5.53 -9.64 -0.16
N GLN A 400 6.19 -10.69 -0.63
CA GLN A 400 7.07 -10.69 -1.78
C GLN A 400 6.48 -11.28 -3.06
N ARG A 401 5.33 -12.01 -3.01
CA ARG A 401 4.76 -12.71 -4.16
C ARG A 401 3.34 -12.28 -4.46
N SER A 402 3.18 -11.03 -4.86
CA SER A 402 1.91 -10.50 -5.34
C SER A 402 1.73 -10.76 -6.83
N MET A 403 0.50 -10.57 -7.33
CA MET A 403 0.20 -10.52 -8.77
C MET A 403 1.17 -9.55 -9.49
N PHE A 404 1.50 -8.44 -8.85
CA PHE A 404 2.41 -7.44 -9.41
C PHE A 404 3.84 -7.95 -9.50
N ASN A 405 4.33 -8.72 -8.52
CA ASN A 405 5.65 -9.33 -8.61
C ASN A 405 5.70 -10.37 -9.74
N PHE A 406 4.64 -11.13 -9.95
CA PHE A 406 4.59 -12.02 -11.11
C PHE A 406 4.71 -11.25 -12.44
N ILE A 407 3.96 -10.15 -12.58
CA ILE A 407 3.97 -9.35 -13.82
C ILE A 407 5.30 -8.61 -14.03
N LYS A 408 5.90 -8.08 -12.96
CA LYS A 408 7.07 -7.18 -13.04
C LYS A 408 8.43 -7.82 -12.85
N ASN A 409 8.48 -9.03 -12.31
CA ASN A 409 9.77 -9.59 -11.93
C ASN A 409 10.65 -9.84 -13.16
N SER A 410 11.74 -9.06 -13.24
CA SER A 410 12.75 -9.17 -14.28
C SER A 410 14.06 -9.79 -13.77
N GLN A 411 14.12 -10.19 -12.49
CA GLN A 411 15.40 -10.43 -11.81
C GLN A 411 16.06 -11.76 -12.10
N SER A 412 15.34 -12.76 -12.61
CA SER A 412 16.03 -13.96 -13.08
C SER A 412 15.20 -14.80 -14.02
N ASN A 413 15.87 -15.37 -15.01
CA ASN A 413 15.35 -16.45 -15.87
C ASN A 413 14.91 -17.68 -15.05
N ASP A 414 15.33 -17.77 -13.79
CA ASP A 414 15.06 -18.91 -12.91
C ASP A 414 13.68 -18.85 -12.26
N LEU A 415 13.06 -17.66 -12.14
CA LEU A 415 11.78 -17.51 -11.44
C LEU A 415 10.54 -17.82 -12.30
N HIS A 416 10.67 -17.92 -13.61
CA HIS A 416 9.56 -18.14 -14.55
C HIS A 416 8.37 -17.20 -14.34
N ALA A 417 8.65 -15.91 -14.09
CA ALA A 417 7.66 -14.84 -14.00
C ALA A 417 7.15 -14.46 -15.41
N PHE A 418 6.23 -13.50 -15.49
CA PHE A 418 5.64 -13.09 -16.77
C PHE A 418 6.66 -12.54 -17.76
N GLN A 419 7.70 -11.80 -17.30
CA GLN A 419 8.76 -11.34 -18.18
C GLN A 419 9.56 -12.51 -18.80
N TRP A 420 9.86 -13.53 -17.99
CA TRP A 420 10.46 -14.75 -18.53
C TRP A 420 9.55 -15.39 -19.60
N PHE A 421 8.22 -15.44 -19.37
CA PHE A 421 7.30 -15.98 -20.34
C PHE A 421 7.37 -15.23 -21.67
N ILE A 422 7.27 -13.91 -21.68
CA ILE A 422 7.28 -13.10 -22.91
C ILE A 422 8.63 -13.11 -23.64
N GLU A 423 9.72 -13.37 -22.95
CA GLU A 423 11.06 -13.51 -23.54
C GLU A 423 11.32 -14.90 -24.16
N ASN A 424 10.57 -15.92 -23.74
CA ASN A 424 10.81 -17.30 -24.17
C ASN A 424 9.71 -17.88 -25.09
N HIS A 425 8.53 -17.28 -25.12
CA HIS A 425 7.36 -17.77 -25.88
C HIS A 425 6.97 -16.84 -27.02
N SER A 426 6.20 -17.37 -27.99
CA SER A 426 5.87 -16.70 -29.24
C SER A 426 4.38 -16.83 -29.57
N PRO A 427 3.72 -15.77 -30.08
CA PRO A 427 2.37 -15.89 -30.63
C PRO A 427 2.31 -16.78 -31.88
N GLU A 428 3.38 -16.83 -32.67
CA GLU A 428 3.45 -17.68 -33.89
C GLU A 428 3.37 -19.17 -33.57
N ASP A 429 3.77 -19.56 -32.34
CA ASP A 429 3.71 -20.94 -31.86
C ASP A 429 2.42 -21.22 -31.06
N ASN A 430 1.43 -20.31 -31.07
CA ASN A 430 0.17 -20.37 -30.33
C ASN A 430 0.37 -20.58 -28.81
N GLU A 431 1.48 -20.09 -28.25
CA GLU A 431 1.80 -20.28 -26.85
C GLU A 431 1.11 -19.22 -25.99
N ILE A 432 0.24 -19.65 -25.09
CA ILE A 432 -0.47 -18.80 -24.13
C ILE A 432 -0.09 -19.15 -22.70
N LEU A 433 -0.13 -18.17 -21.80
CA LEU A 433 0.19 -18.37 -20.39
C LEU A 433 -1.00 -18.95 -19.64
N THR A 434 -0.99 -20.26 -19.45
CA THR A 434 -2.01 -21.05 -18.72
C THR A 434 -1.68 -21.19 -17.23
N ILE A 435 -2.56 -21.80 -16.43
CA ILE A 435 -2.44 -21.88 -14.97
C ILE A 435 -1.17 -22.61 -14.52
N ASP A 436 -0.70 -23.60 -15.26
CA ASP A 436 0.51 -24.37 -14.92
C ASP A 436 1.78 -23.51 -14.84
N TYR A 437 1.91 -22.43 -15.64
CA TYR A 437 3.02 -21.47 -15.52
C TYR A 437 3.01 -20.72 -14.19
N LEU A 438 1.84 -20.48 -13.58
CA LEU A 438 1.75 -19.88 -12.26
C LEU A 438 2.30 -20.81 -11.16
N TRP A 439 2.12 -22.13 -11.31
CA TRP A 439 2.72 -23.12 -10.44
C TRP A 439 4.24 -22.99 -10.43
N ASP A 440 4.86 -22.86 -11.59
CA ASP A 440 6.31 -22.75 -11.72
C ASP A 440 6.84 -21.54 -10.95
N PHE A 441 6.20 -20.39 -11.08
CA PHE A 441 6.57 -19.18 -10.35
C PHE A 441 6.33 -19.28 -8.85
N PHE A 442 5.16 -19.72 -8.43
CA PHE A 442 4.78 -19.68 -7.02
C PHE A 442 5.35 -20.83 -6.18
N TYR A 443 5.62 -21.98 -6.77
CA TYR A 443 6.02 -23.18 -6.04
C TYR A 443 7.37 -23.77 -6.46
N GLU A 444 7.64 -23.96 -7.75
CA GLU A 444 8.85 -24.63 -8.18
C GLU A 444 10.09 -23.75 -8.14
N LYS A 445 9.97 -22.53 -8.65
CA LYS A 445 11.11 -21.63 -8.85
C LYS A 445 11.23 -20.57 -7.76
N GLY A 446 10.17 -20.29 -7.08
CA GLY A 446 10.11 -19.26 -6.06
C GLY A 446 10.40 -19.72 -4.64
N GLY A 447 11.03 -20.86 -4.44
CA GLY A 447 11.46 -21.35 -3.12
C GLY A 447 12.53 -20.46 -2.53
N ASP A 448 12.16 -19.45 -1.75
CA ASP A 448 13.09 -18.77 -0.85
C ASP A 448 13.43 -19.74 0.28
N GLU A 449 14.65 -20.24 0.30
CA GLU A 449 15.18 -21.09 1.38
C GLU A 449 15.18 -20.37 2.75
N ASN A 450 14.89 -19.06 2.77
CA ASN A 450 14.90 -18.18 3.95
C ASN A 450 13.53 -17.69 4.41
N SER A 451 12.41 -18.19 3.90
CA SER A 451 11.11 -17.79 4.44
C SER A 451 10.85 -18.50 5.76
N ASP A 452 10.96 -17.73 6.83
CA ASP A 452 10.64 -18.08 8.21
C ASP A 452 9.33 -18.89 8.29
N THR A 453 9.42 -20.10 8.80
CA THR A 453 8.36 -21.10 8.84
C THR A 453 7.21 -20.77 9.80
N GLN A 454 7.14 -19.57 10.36
CA GLN A 454 6.14 -19.18 11.36
C GLN A 454 4.77 -18.71 10.81
N GLY A 455 4.55 -18.68 9.50
CA GLY A 455 3.31 -18.21 8.90
C GLY A 455 2.61 -19.19 7.96
N LYS A 456 2.95 -20.48 7.96
CA LYS A 456 2.28 -21.46 7.10
C LYS A 456 0.80 -21.59 7.51
N SER A 457 -0.11 -21.13 6.65
CA SER A 457 -1.54 -21.33 6.84
C SER A 457 -1.89 -22.83 6.80
N ASN A 458 -3.04 -23.24 7.36
CA ASN A 458 -3.50 -24.63 7.30
C ASN A 458 -3.56 -25.19 5.87
N LEU A 459 -3.63 -24.33 4.85
CA LEU A 459 -3.58 -24.72 3.45
C LEU A 459 -2.15 -25.02 3.01
N ASP A 460 -1.16 -24.27 3.51
CA ASP A 460 0.24 -24.54 3.24
C ASP A 460 0.65 -25.90 3.78
N ILE A 461 0.04 -26.36 4.89
CA ILE A 461 0.28 -27.69 5.43
C ILE A 461 -0.31 -28.79 4.51
N ALA A 462 -1.53 -28.58 4.02
CA ALA A 462 -2.16 -29.53 3.09
C ALA A 462 -1.45 -29.58 1.73
N ILE A 463 -0.95 -28.45 1.25
CA ILE A 463 -0.14 -28.35 0.02
C ILE A 463 1.28 -28.83 0.27
N ALA A 464 1.90 -28.57 1.43
CA ALA A 464 3.24 -29.03 1.75
C ALA A 464 3.36 -30.55 1.61
N THR A 465 2.36 -31.31 2.09
CA THR A 465 2.33 -32.76 1.90
C THR A 465 2.28 -33.16 0.43
N ILE A 466 1.56 -32.40 -0.40
CA ILE A 466 1.49 -32.63 -1.84
C ILE A 466 2.81 -32.21 -2.52
N LEU A 467 3.39 -31.09 -2.10
CA LEU A 467 4.67 -30.57 -2.60
C LEU A 467 5.84 -31.49 -2.27
N ASP A 468 5.86 -32.07 -1.08
CA ASP A 468 6.89 -33.02 -0.66
C ASP A 468 6.89 -34.29 -1.53
N THR A 469 5.72 -34.69 -2.02
CA THR A 469 5.55 -35.87 -2.87
C THR A 469 5.53 -35.54 -4.36
N TYR A 470 5.28 -34.28 -4.72
CA TYR A 470 5.13 -33.84 -6.11
C TYR A 470 6.35 -34.15 -6.98
N PRO A 471 7.60 -33.83 -6.61
CA PRO A 471 8.75 -34.07 -7.47
C PRO A 471 8.91 -35.52 -7.87
N SER A 472 8.72 -36.46 -6.94
CA SER A 472 8.85 -37.89 -7.19
C SER A 472 7.72 -38.48 -8.03
N ASN A 473 6.53 -37.88 -7.97
CA ASN A 473 5.38 -38.28 -8.77
C ASN A 473 5.42 -37.60 -10.13
N ALA A 474 5.74 -36.32 -10.22
CA ALA A 474 5.85 -35.60 -11.49
C ALA A 474 6.93 -36.19 -12.41
N ALA A 475 8.02 -36.71 -11.86
CA ALA A 475 9.06 -37.39 -12.63
C ALA A 475 8.56 -38.63 -13.43
N LYS A 476 7.42 -39.18 -13.06
CA LYS A 476 6.80 -40.33 -13.73
C LYS A 476 5.82 -39.95 -14.86
N LEU A 477 5.45 -38.68 -14.91
CA LEU A 477 4.47 -38.12 -15.83
C LEU A 477 5.15 -37.48 -17.02
N ASN A 478 4.50 -37.55 -18.19
CA ASN A 478 4.93 -36.77 -19.34
C ASN A 478 4.62 -35.26 -19.15
N ARG A 479 5.11 -34.41 -20.06
CA ARG A 479 4.98 -32.95 -19.96
C ARG A 479 3.52 -32.49 -19.84
N GLU A 480 2.62 -33.07 -20.60
CA GLU A 480 1.21 -32.68 -20.61
C GLU A 480 0.50 -33.10 -19.32
N GLU A 481 0.79 -34.32 -18.84
CA GLU A 481 0.29 -34.83 -17.56
C GLU A 481 0.77 -33.93 -16.40
N GLN A 482 2.02 -33.48 -16.42
CA GLN A 482 2.54 -32.52 -15.43
C GLN A 482 1.81 -31.19 -15.48
N ARG A 483 1.53 -30.63 -16.67
CA ARG A 483 0.77 -29.39 -16.83
C ARG A 483 -0.63 -29.49 -16.24
N VAL A 484 -1.33 -30.59 -16.54
CA VAL A 484 -2.67 -30.87 -16.00
C VAL A 484 -2.62 -31.00 -14.47
N LEU A 485 -1.66 -31.75 -13.93
CA LEU A 485 -1.49 -31.90 -12.48
C LEU A 485 -1.23 -30.55 -11.79
N LYS A 486 -0.32 -29.73 -12.31
CA LYS A 486 -0.03 -28.39 -11.79
C LYS A 486 -1.29 -27.52 -11.76
N THR A 487 -2.06 -27.52 -12.84
CA THR A 487 -3.32 -26.77 -12.94
C THR A 487 -4.34 -27.24 -11.91
N VAL A 488 -4.54 -28.54 -11.75
CA VAL A 488 -5.48 -29.11 -10.77
C VAL A 488 -5.06 -28.74 -9.34
N LEU A 489 -3.77 -28.82 -9.02
CA LEU A 489 -3.24 -28.47 -7.69
C LEU A 489 -3.43 -26.98 -7.38
N MET A 490 -3.17 -26.09 -8.34
CA MET A 490 -3.40 -24.66 -8.19
C MET A 490 -4.89 -24.34 -7.96
N MET A 491 -5.77 -24.91 -8.76
CA MET A 491 -7.22 -24.74 -8.62
C MET A 491 -7.71 -25.29 -7.29
N GLN A 492 -7.24 -26.45 -6.86
CA GLN A 492 -7.59 -27.07 -5.58
C GLN A 492 -7.15 -26.22 -4.40
N ALA A 493 -5.94 -25.64 -4.47
CA ALA A 493 -5.40 -24.77 -3.44
C ALA A 493 -6.30 -23.54 -3.22
N ILE A 494 -6.62 -22.82 -4.29
CA ILE A 494 -7.47 -21.65 -4.25
C ILE A 494 -8.90 -22.01 -3.80
N SER A 495 -9.47 -23.05 -4.37
CA SER A 495 -10.84 -23.47 -4.07
C SER A 495 -11.02 -23.77 -2.57
N LYS A 496 -10.07 -24.48 -1.97
CA LYS A 496 -10.08 -24.75 -0.51
C LYS A 496 -9.94 -23.46 0.31
N LYS A 497 -8.99 -22.60 -0.03
CA LYS A 497 -8.76 -21.34 0.70
C LYS A 497 -9.97 -20.43 0.68
N MET A 498 -10.70 -20.41 -0.43
CA MET A 498 -11.89 -19.57 -0.62
C MET A 498 -13.19 -20.28 -0.27
N ASN A 499 -13.16 -21.41 0.42
CA ASN A 499 -14.34 -22.22 0.75
C ASN A 499 -15.24 -22.46 -0.48
N ASN A 500 -14.64 -22.75 -1.63
CA ASN A 500 -15.31 -22.91 -2.92
C ASN A 500 -16.10 -21.67 -3.40
N GLY A 501 -15.75 -20.47 -2.92
CA GLY A 501 -16.47 -19.23 -3.21
C GLY A 501 -16.34 -18.76 -4.67
N VAL A 502 -15.31 -19.21 -5.42
CA VAL A 502 -15.14 -18.93 -6.85
C VAL A 502 -15.39 -20.21 -7.66
N GLU A 503 -16.56 -20.29 -8.28
CA GLU A 503 -17.03 -21.50 -8.95
C GLU A 503 -16.11 -21.93 -10.09
N LEU A 504 -15.65 -20.98 -10.92
CA LEU A 504 -14.76 -21.23 -12.04
C LEU A 504 -13.39 -21.79 -11.64
N LEU A 505 -12.95 -21.56 -10.38
CA LEU A 505 -11.67 -22.07 -9.88
C LEU A 505 -11.81 -23.38 -9.11
N ARG A 506 -13.00 -24.01 -9.09
CA ARG A 506 -13.14 -25.38 -8.56
C ARG A 506 -12.49 -26.36 -9.54
N PRO A 507 -11.72 -27.35 -9.07
CA PRO A 507 -11.05 -28.32 -9.93
C PRO A 507 -12.05 -29.38 -10.47
N THR A 508 -12.99 -28.93 -11.30
CA THR A 508 -13.96 -29.76 -11.99
C THR A 508 -13.48 -30.05 -13.41
N VAL A 509 -13.97 -31.13 -14.00
CA VAL A 509 -13.66 -31.49 -15.40
C VAL A 509 -14.01 -30.35 -16.36
N GLN A 510 -15.15 -29.69 -16.14
CA GLN A 510 -15.57 -28.55 -16.96
C GLN A 510 -14.62 -27.38 -16.86
N ASN A 511 -14.27 -26.97 -15.63
CA ASN A 511 -13.36 -25.84 -15.39
C ASN A 511 -11.93 -26.14 -15.85
N LEU A 512 -11.51 -27.41 -15.76
CA LEU A 512 -10.23 -27.83 -16.32
C LEU A 512 -10.22 -27.70 -17.85
N GLY A 513 -11.32 -28.06 -18.53
CA GLY A 513 -11.48 -27.83 -19.96
C GLY A 513 -11.40 -26.34 -20.32
N LEU A 514 -12.03 -25.47 -19.52
CA LEU A 514 -11.91 -24.00 -19.69
C LEU A 514 -10.49 -23.50 -19.45
N ALA A 515 -9.74 -24.08 -18.51
CA ALA A 515 -8.38 -23.63 -18.16
C ALA A 515 -7.33 -23.90 -19.26
N PHE A 516 -7.63 -24.79 -20.19
CA PHE A 516 -6.77 -25.11 -21.32
C PHE A 516 -7.46 -24.82 -22.68
N GLU A 517 -8.56 -24.07 -22.69
CA GLU A 517 -9.21 -23.67 -23.93
C GLU A 517 -8.26 -22.80 -24.77
N GLY A 518 -8.09 -23.12 -26.05
CA GLY A 518 -7.17 -22.42 -26.95
C GLY A 518 -5.70 -22.83 -26.85
N ASP A 519 -5.36 -23.82 -26.02
CA ASP A 519 -4.03 -24.43 -25.98
C ASP A 519 -3.97 -25.62 -26.93
N ASP A 520 -3.25 -25.51 -28.04
CA ASP A 520 -3.15 -26.52 -29.10
C ASP A 520 -2.69 -27.88 -28.56
N SER A 521 -1.81 -27.89 -27.54
CA SER A 521 -1.32 -29.14 -26.95
C SER A 521 -2.38 -29.90 -26.15
N MET A 522 -3.49 -29.23 -25.81
CA MET A 522 -4.59 -29.75 -24.99
C MET A 522 -5.93 -29.86 -25.75
N GLU A 523 -5.90 -29.75 -27.07
CA GLU A 523 -7.08 -29.89 -27.92
C GLU A 523 -7.82 -31.22 -27.74
N ASN A 524 -9.03 -31.28 -28.25
CA ASN A 524 -9.87 -32.49 -28.26
C ASN A 524 -10.13 -33.09 -26.87
N ASN A 525 -10.32 -32.23 -25.86
CA ASN A 525 -10.53 -32.63 -24.47
C ASN A 525 -9.35 -33.41 -23.85
N ARG A 526 -8.14 -33.24 -24.35
CA ARG A 526 -6.96 -33.99 -23.90
C ARG A 526 -6.68 -33.74 -22.40
N ALA A 527 -6.77 -32.50 -21.94
CA ALA A 527 -6.62 -32.17 -20.50
C ALA A 527 -7.63 -32.92 -19.62
N ILE A 528 -8.88 -33.03 -20.10
CA ILE A 528 -9.94 -33.77 -19.40
C ILE A 528 -9.65 -35.27 -19.36
N ASN A 529 -9.17 -35.83 -20.47
CA ASN A 529 -8.84 -37.25 -20.56
C ASN A 529 -7.64 -37.60 -19.67
N ILE A 530 -6.63 -36.74 -19.62
CA ILE A 530 -5.48 -36.89 -18.72
C ILE A 530 -5.95 -36.87 -17.26
N ALA A 531 -6.81 -35.94 -16.88
CA ALA A 531 -7.28 -35.81 -15.48
C ALA A 531 -8.17 -36.97 -15.02
N ARG A 532 -8.73 -37.76 -15.95
CA ARG A 532 -9.56 -38.95 -15.66
C ARG A 532 -8.75 -40.23 -15.50
N ASN A 533 -7.57 -40.28 -16.08
CA ASN A 533 -6.64 -41.42 -16.00
C ASN A 533 -5.71 -41.30 -14.81
#